data_b61ff276f16a22b9653c06b04fa1120f
#
_entry.id   b61ff276f16a22b9653c06b04fa1120f
#
_cell.length_a   1.000
_cell.length_b   1.000
_cell.length_c   1.000
_cell.angle_alpha   90.00
_cell.angle_beta   90.00
_cell.angle_gamma   90.00
#
_symmetry.space_group_name_H-M   'P 1'
#
loop_
_entity.id
_entity.type
_entity.pdbx_description
1 polymer ?
#
loop_
_entity_poly.entity_id
_entity_poly.type
_entity_poly.pdbx_seq_one_letter_code
_entity_poly.pdbx_strand_id
1 'polypeptide(L)'
;FGSAKELLLHDLPAERATVLYDVNEKQILERLKAIIEVKKKSETTVPITQEHIDKVKKYLLMLDLIVNCPERYESGKQAEHIVFSQPGMRYAIAKALVYSLMQDAYFASIPETNKAYITGKILDDVKGRMLEDIVLLEVCKAAPSTMEAFKFKFDTGGEFDMVIYDKAGQNCRIYEIKHSTEVNEKQTIHLRDAEKCQIVENRFGPISGKFVLYRGKDTFAEGVQYLNVENFLCGLK
;
A
#
# COMPACT_ATOMS: atom_id res chain seq x y z
N PHE A 1 0.26 -5.23 -9.93
CA PHE A 1 -0.72 -5.11 -11.04
C PHE A 1 -1.68 -6.30 -11.14
N GLY A 2 -1.36 -7.51 -10.69
CA GLY A 2 -2.32 -8.62 -10.57
C GLY A 2 -3.50 -8.30 -9.64
N SER A 3 -3.26 -7.52 -8.60
CA SER A 3 -4.28 -7.04 -7.66
C SER A 3 -5.21 -5.96 -8.22
N ALA A 4 -4.83 -5.24 -9.28
CA ALA A 4 -5.68 -4.18 -9.84
C ALA A 4 -6.96 -4.73 -10.48
N LYS A 5 -6.90 -5.92 -11.09
CA LYS A 5 -8.09 -6.59 -11.66
C LYS A 5 -8.98 -7.15 -10.55
N GLU A 6 -8.38 -7.76 -9.53
CA GLU A 6 -9.13 -8.28 -8.38
C GLU A 6 -9.84 -7.15 -7.63
N LEU A 7 -9.16 -6.02 -7.40
CA LEU A 7 -9.77 -4.82 -6.82
C LEU A 7 -10.88 -4.23 -7.69
N LEU A 8 -10.69 -4.20 -9.01
CA LEU A 8 -11.71 -3.72 -9.94
C LEU A 8 -12.92 -4.65 -10.00
N LEU A 9 -12.74 -5.96 -9.84
CA LEU A 9 -13.85 -6.94 -9.90
C LEU A 9 -14.59 -7.06 -8.57
N HIS A 10 -13.93 -6.84 -7.43
CA HIS A 10 -14.53 -7.05 -6.10
C HIS A 10 -15.57 -5.98 -5.72
N ASP A 11 -15.44 -4.76 -6.23
CA ASP A 11 -16.28 -3.62 -5.85
C ASP A 11 -17.26 -3.16 -6.95
N LEU A 12 -17.34 -3.89 -8.07
CA LEU A 12 -18.21 -3.51 -9.18
C LEU A 12 -19.62 -4.09 -9.02
N PRO A 13 -20.68 -3.27 -9.23
CA PRO A 13 -22.01 -3.79 -9.49
C PRO A 13 -21.98 -4.76 -10.68
N ALA A 14 -22.71 -5.87 -10.58
CA ALA A 14 -22.72 -6.96 -11.58
C ALA A 14 -22.90 -6.48 -13.02
N GLU A 15 -23.65 -5.40 -13.24
CA GLU A 15 -23.89 -4.78 -14.54
C GLU A 15 -22.65 -4.14 -15.18
N ARG A 16 -21.66 -3.73 -14.37
CA ARG A 16 -20.40 -3.12 -14.84
C ARG A 16 -19.23 -4.12 -14.86
N ALA A 17 -19.37 -5.24 -14.18
CA ALA A 17 -18.37 -6.31 -14.18
C ALA A 17 -18.18 -6.91 -15.60
N THR A 18 -19.23 -6.97 -16.40
CA THR A 18 -19.17 -7.50 -17.78
C THR A 18 -18.18 -6.76 -18.67
N VAL A 19 -18.06 -5.43 -18.51
CA VAL A 19 -17.11 -4.62 -19.30
C VAL A 19 -15.65 -4.93 -18.95
N LEU A 20 -15.37 -5.37 -17.72
CA LEU A 20 -14.03 -5.71 -17.26
C LEU A 20 -13.68 -7.20 -17.44
N TYR A 21 -14.67 -8.09 -17.58
CA TYR A 21 -14.44 -9.49 -17.93
C TYR A 21 -13.79 -9.63 -19.31
N ASP A 22 -14.14 -8.74 -20.25
CA ASP A 22 -13.55 -8.71 -21.59
C ASP A 22 -12.13 -8.11 -21.62
N VAL A 23 -11.68 -7.50 -20.51
CA VAL A 23 -10.35 -6.91 -20.39
C VAL A 23 -9.35 -7.99 -19.99
N ASN A 24 -8.61 -8.49 -20.97
CA ASN A 24 -7.58 -9.52 -20.73
C ASN A 24 -6.41 -8.95 -19.93
N GLU A 25 -6.21 -9.45 -18.71
CA GLU A 25 -5.15 -9.03 -17.77
C GLU A 25 -3.75 -9.10 -18.39
N LYS A 26 -3.47 -10.14 -19.19
CA LYS A 26 -2.18 -10.28 -19.87
C LYS A 26 -1.96 -9.15 -20.88
N GLN A 27 -3.00 -8.75 -21.60
CA GLN A 27 -2.91 -7.65 -22.56
C GLN A 27 -2.68 -6.30 -21.89
N ILE A 28 -3.34 -6.03 -20.74
CA ILE A 28 -3.07 -4.81 -19.97
C ILE A 28 -1.64 -4.79 -19.49
N LEU A 29 -1.15 -5.90 -18.94
CA LEU A 29 0.22 -6.00 -18.44
C LEU A 29 1.25 -5.85 -19.56
N GLU A 30 1.02 -6.47 -20.74
CA GLU A 30 1.90 -6.34 -21.90
C GLU A 30 1.91 -4.92 -22.45
N ARG A 31 0.76 -4.23 -22.45
CA ARG A 31 0.69 -2.84 -22.89
C ARG A 31 1.32 -1.88 -21.90
N LEU A 32 1.15 -2.10 -20.60
CA LEU A 32 1.86 -1.34 -19.57
C LEU A 32 3.37 -1.55 -19.66
N LYS A 33 3.83 -2.79 -19.90
CA LYS A 33 5.24 -3.06 -20.18
C LYS A 33 5.72 -2.32 -21.42
N ALA A 34 4.94 -2.33 -22.50
CA ALA A 34 5.28 -1.63 -23.74
C ALA A 34 5.35 -0.10 -23.58
N ILE A 35 4.56 0.48 -22.67
CA ILE A 35 4.61 1.92 -22.32
C ILE A 35 5.86 2.22 -21.51
N ILE A 36 6.23 1.33 -20.58
CA ILE A 36 7.38 1.50 -19.69
C ILE A 36 8.69 1.14 -20.43
N GLU A 37 8.65 0.14 -21.31
CA GLU A 37 9.80 -0.26 -22.12
C GLU A 37 10.05 0.80 -23.21
N VAL A 38 11.10 1.60 -23.01
CA VAL A 38 11.69 2.38 -24.10
C VAL A 38 12.21 1.36 -25.12
N LYS A 39 11.45 1.12 -26.19
CA LYS A 39 11.88 0.25 -27.30
C LYS A 39 13.13 0.82 -27.94
N LYS A 40 14.29 0.54 -27.37
CA LYS A 40 15.52 0.59 -28.16
C LYS A 40 15.49 -0.61 -29.10
N LYS A 41 15.49 -0.35 -30.40
CA LYS A 41 15.59 -1.32 -31.49
C LYS A 41 16.94 -2.09 -31.49
N SER A 42 17.65 -2.23 -30.39
CA SER A 42 18.87 -3.01 -30.31
C SER A 42 18.56 -4.34 -29.61
N GLU A 43 18.79 -5.41 -30.30
CA GLU A 43 18.48 -6.80 -30.00
C GLU A 43 19.26 -7.42 -28.82
N THR A 44 19.89 -6.64 -27.98
CA THR A 44 20.59 -7.13 -26.79
C THR A 44 19.72 -6.89 -25.55
N THR A 45 18.84 -7.84 -25.26
CA THR A 45 18.23 -7.96 -23.93
C THR A 45 19.28 -8.39 -22.93
N VAL A 46 19.76 -7.47 -22.11
CA VAL A 46 20.59 -7.82 -20.96
C VAL A 46 19.65 -8.42 -19.90
N PRO A 47 19.82 -9.70 -19.48
CA PRO A 47 19.00 -10.28 -18.44
C PRO A 47 19.20 -9.50 -17.15
N ILE A 48 18.10 -9.03 -16.53
CA ILE A 48 18.13 -8.37 -15.23
C ILE A 48 18.43 -9.44 -14.18
N THR A 49 19.59 -9.34 -13.54
CA THR A 49 20.01 -10.20 -12.44
C THR A 49 19.70 -9.57 -11.09
N GLN A 50 19.72 -10.36 -10.02
CA GLN A 50 19.57 -9.85 -8.65
C GLN A 50 20.66 -8.79 -8.35
N GLU A 51 21.88 -9.00 -8.83
CA GLU A 51 22.97 -8.02 -8.66
C GLU A 51 22.64 -6.66 -9.28
N HIS A 52 21.96 -6.63 -10.42
CA HIS A 52 21.52 -5.36 -11.04
C HIS A 52 20.48 -4.66 -10.17
N ILE A 53 19.52 -5.44 -9.62
CA ILE A 53 18.48 -4.91 -8.73
C ILE A 53 19.11 -4.32 -7.47
N ASP A 54 20.06 -5.03 -6.86
CA ASP A 54 20.73 -4.60 -5.63
C ASP A 54 21.57 -3.33 -5.86
N LYS A 55 22.26 -3.24 -7.00
CA LYS A 55 23.01 -2.05 -7.41
C LYS A 55 22.08 -0.84 -7.59
N VAL A 56 20.99 -1.01 -8.33
CA VAL A 56 19.99 0.06 -8.53
C VAL A 56 19.39 0.50 -7.20
N LYS A 57 18.99 -0.46 -6.34
CA LYS A 57 18.49 -0.16 -5.00
C LYS A 57 19.48 0.64 -4.19
N LYS A 58 20.75 0.24 -4.19
CA LYS A 58 21.82 0.94 -3.49
C LYS A 58 21.97 2.38 -3.99
N TYR A 59 21.95 2.62 -5.30
CA TYR A 59 21.99 3.97 -5.86
C TYR A 59 20.80 4.81 -5.43
N LEU A 60 19.58 4.26 -5.48
CA LEU A 60 18.38 4.98 -5.09
C LEU A 60 18.39 5.37 -3.60
N LEU A 61 18.91 4.48 -2.73
CA LEU A 61 19.12 4.76 -1.30
C LEU A 61 20.17 5.87 -1.09
N MET A 62 21.30 5.81 -1.82
CA MET A 62 22.36 6.83 -1.73
C MET A 62 21.91 8.22 -2.22
N LEU A 63 20.97 8.25 -3.16
CA LEU A 63 20.36 9.49 -3.68
C LEU A 63 19.18 9.96 -2.84
N ASP A 64 18.87 9.29 -1.74
CA ASP A 64 17.72 9.58 -0.89
C ASP A 64 16.37 9.60 -1.65
N LEU A 65 16.25 8.77 -2.70
CA LEU A 65 15.03 8.64 -3.48
C LEU A 65 14.09 7.58 -2.91
N ILE A 66 14.64 6.61 -2.19
CA ILE A 66 13.90 5.57 -1.48
C ILE A 66 14.43 5.40 -0.05
N VAL A 67 13.57 4.88 0.82
CA VAL A 67 13.88 4.53 2.21
C VAL A 67 13.43 3.10 2.47
N ASN A 68 14.16 2.35 3.26
CA ASN A 68 13.74 1.04 3.75
C ASN A 68 13.00 1.21 5.08
N CYS A 69 11.73 0.84 5.12
CA CYS A 69 10.97 0.67 6.35
C CYS A 69 10.97 -0.81 6.76
N PRO A 70 10.94 -1.14 8.04
CA PRO A 70 10.90 -2.52 8.48
C PRO A 70 9.59 -3.21 8.08
N GLU A 71 9.70 -4.46 7.61
CA GLU A 71 8.56 -5.35 7.35
C GLU A 71 8.82 -6.67 8.07
N ARG A 72 7.84 -7.18 8.81
CA ARG A 72 7.93 -8.42 9.58
C ARG A 72 6.82 -9.37 9.19
N TYR A 73 7.10 -10.66 9.24
CA TYR A 73 6.17 -11.73 8.89
C TYR A 73 5.86 -12.59 10.11
N GLU A 74 4.69 -13.19 10.11
CA GLU A 74 4.28 -14.19 11.09
C GLU A 74 5.29 -15.34 11.20
N SER A 75 5.83 -15.81 10.07
CA SER A 75 6.88 -16.84 10.00
C SER A 75 8.21 -16.47 10.67
N GLY A 76 8.37 -15.24 11.15
CA GLY A 76 9.62 -14.74 11.73
C GLY A 76 10.55 -14.09 10.70
N LYS A 77 10.26 -14.20 9.42
CA LYS A 77 11.01 -13.53 8.36
C LYS A 77 10.96 -12.01 8.59
N GLN A 78 12.10 -11.37 8.34
CA GLN A 78 12.23 -9.91 8.28
C GLN A 78 12.54 -9.52 6.84
N ALA A 79 11.94 -8.45 6.40
CA ALA A 79 12.16 -7.88 5.08
C ALA A 79 12.19 -6.34 5.17
N GLU A 80 12.46 -5.73 4.04
CA GLU A 80 12.46 -4.29 3.89
C GLU A 80 11.29 -3.88 2.99
N HIS A 81 10.42 -3.04 3.51
CA HIS A 81 9.39 -2.36 2.73
C HIS A 81 10.00 -1.09 2.13
N ILE A 82 10.17 -1.08 0.81
CA ILE A 82 10.77 0.05 0.10
C ILE A 82 9.72 1.12 -0.15
N VAL A 83 9.95 2.31 0.39
CA VAL A 83 9.09 3.48 0.26
C VAL A 83 9.85 4.58 -0.50
N PHE A 84 9.17 5.34 -1.35
CA PHE A 84 9.75 6.57 -1.88
C PHE A 84 9.95 7.57 -0.74
N SER A 85 11.11 8.23 -0.67
CA SER A 85 11.37 9.32 0.30
C SER A 85 10.36 10.48 0.15
N GLN A 86 9.81 10.61 -1.06
CA GLN A 86 8.68 11.47 -1.38
C GLN A 86 7.52 10.60 -1.89
N PRO A 87 6.64 10.09 -1.02
CA PRO A 87 5.59 9.13 -1.40
C PRO A 87 4.64 9.63 -2.49
N GLY A 88 4.47 10.96 -2.63
CA GLY A 88 3.72 11.59 -3.73
C GLY A 88 4.23 11.23 -5.13
N MET A 89 5.50 10.82 -5.28
CA MET A 89 6.04 10.35 -6.56
C MET A 89 5.29 9.10 -7.07
N ARG A 90 4.87 8.20 -6.17
CA ARG A 90 4.06 7.02 -6.53
C ARG A 90 2.78 7.44 -7.25
N TYR A 91 2.08 8.43 -6.71
CA TYR A 91 0.85 8.95 -7.30
C TYR A 91 1.10 9.66 -8.64
N ALA A 92 2.15 10.47 -8.75
CA ALA A 92 2.49 11.18 -9.98
C ALA A 92 2.82 10.20 -11.13
N ILE A 93 3.61 9.16 -10.84
CA ILE A 93 3.95 8.10 -11.81
C ILE A 93 2.70 7.32 -12.21
N ALA A 94 1.88 6.92 -11.24
CA ALA A 94 0.64 6.20 -11.51
C ALA A 94 -0.32 7.02 -12.37
N LYS A 95 -0.47 8.31 -12.10
CA LYS A 95 -1.30 9.23 -12.89
C LYS A 95 -0.82 9.30 -14.35
N ALA A 96 0.48 9.43 -14.58
CA ALA A 96 1.05 9.46 -15.92
C ALA A 96 0.84 8.13 -16.66
N LEU A 97 1.05 6.99 -15.98
CA LEU A 97 0.85 5.67 -16.56
C LEU A 97 -0.64 5.41 -16.91
N VAL A 98 -1.55 5.77 -16.02
CA VAL A 98 -3.01 5.62 -16.26
C VAL A 98 -3.44 6.52 -17.41
N TYR A 99 -2.95 7.76 -17.49
CA TYR A 99 -3.21 8.63 -18.62
C TYR A 99 -2.76 8.00 -19.94
N SER A 100 -1.53 7.50 -20.01
CA SER A 100 -1.00 6.82 -21.21
C SER A 100 -1.78 5.56 -21.55
N LEU A 101 -2.21 4.79 -20.53
CA LEU A 101 -3.04 3.60 -20.73
C LEU A 101 -4.40 3.94 -21.35
N MET A 102 -5.05 5.02 -20.92
CA MET A 102 -6.35 5.45 -21.46
C MET A 102 -6.26 5.97 -22.89
N GLN A 103 -5.07 6.38 -23.36
CA GLN A 103 -4.82 6.77 -24.76
C GLN A 103 -4.52 5.56 -25.67
N ASP A 104 -4.29 4.38 -25.11
CA ASP A 104 -4.02 3.17 -25.90
C ASP A 104 -5.25 2.75 -26.73
N ALA A 105 -5.01 2.28 -27.94
CA ALA A 105 -6.07 1.86 -28.88
C ALA A 105 -7.03 0.80 -28.32
N TYR A 106 -6.55 -0.03 -27.39
CA TYR A 106 -7.38 -1.03 -26.70
C TYR A 106 -8.50 -0.39 -25.86
N PHE A 107 -8.24 0.78 -25.27
CA PHE A 107 -9.21 1.54 -24.49
C PHE A 107 -10.02 2.52 -25.33
N ALA A 108 -9.68 2.71 -26.62
CA ALA A 108 -10.35 3.68 -27.49
C ALA A 108 -11.86 3.41 -27.63
N SER A 109 -12.27 2.13 -27.63
CA SER A 109 -13.68 1.70 -27.74
C SER A 109 -14.45 1.75 -26.43
N ILE A 110 -13.79 1.97 -25.29
CA ILE A 110 -14.44 2.03 -23.99
C ILE A 110 -15.10 3.40 -23.80
N PRO A 111 -16.38 3.45 -23.36
CA PRO A 111 -17.05 4.72 -23.07
C PRO A 111 -16.27 5.57 -22.07
N GLU A 112 -16.26 6.89 -22.24
CA GLU A 112 -15.52 7.82 -21.39
C GLU A 112 -15.91 7.73 -19.89
N THR A 113 -17.20 7.45 -19.60
CA THR A 113 -17.68 7.22 -18.23
C THR A 113 -16.99 6.02 -17.57
N ASN A 114 -16.75 4.94 -18.33
CA ASN A 114 -16.08 3.75 -17.84
C ASN A 114 -14.57 3.99 -17.70
N LYS A 115 -13.96 4.73 -18.63
CA LYS A 115 -12.55 5.15 -18.51
C LYS A 115 -12.34 5.99 -17.25
N ALA A 116 -13.22 6.97 -17.00
CA ALA A 116 -13.16 7.80 -15.81
C ALA A 116 -13.31 6.98 -14.52
N TYR A 117 -14.21 5.99 -14.51
CA TYR A 117 -14.40 5.08 -13.39
C TYR A 117 -13.16 4.22 -13.14
N ILE A 118 -12.60 3.58 -14.18
CA ILE A 118 -11.39 2.75 -14.10
C ILE A 118 -10.21 3.59 -13.59
N THR A 119 -10.03 4.78 -14.18
CA THR A 119 -9.00 5.73 -13.77
C THR A 119 -9.13 6.10 -12.28
N GLY A 120 -10.35 6.46 -11.86
CA GLY A 120 -10.64 6.81 -10.47
C GLY A 120 -10.29 5.67 -9.51
N LYS A 121 -10.73 4.46 -9.79
CA LYS A 121 -10.45 3.28 -8.96
C LYS A 121 -8.95 2.99 -8.82
N ILE A 122 -8.20 3.00 -9.94
CA ILE A 122 -6.75 2.77 -9.91
C ILE A 122 -6.05 3.86 -9.08
N LEU A 123 -6.41 5.12 -9.29
CA LEU A 123 -5.77 6.24 -8.59
C LEU A 123 -6.15 6.28 -7.10
N ASP A 124 -7.36 5.85 -6.74
CA ASP A 124 -7.77 5.78 -5.33
C ASP A 124 -7.04 4.65 -4.58
N ASP A 125 -6.82 3.48 -5.21
CA ASP A 125 -5.96 2.43 -4.64
C ASP A 125 -4.53 2.94 -4.42
N VAL A 126 -3.98 3.65 -5.42
CA VAL A 126 -2.63 4.23 -5.30
C VAL A 126 -2.56 5.28 -4.19
N LYS A 127 -3.60 6.09 -3.99
CA LYS A 127 -3.67 7.05 -2.86
C LYS A 127 -3.71 6.34 -1.51
N GLY A 128 -4.45 5.22 -1.42
CA GLY A 128 -4.47 4.39 -0.21
C GLY A 128 -3.07 3.94 0.16
N ARG A 129 -2.38 3.28 -0.75
CA ARG A 129 -1.00 2.81 -0.55
C ARG A 129 0.00 3.93 -0.30
N MET A 130 -0.17 5.08 -0.96
CA MET A 130 0.66 6.26 -0.71
C MET A 130 0.47 6.76 0.72
N LEU A 131 -0.77 6.77 1.24
CA LEU A 131 -1.05 7.18 2.60
C LEU A 131 -0.41 6.22 3.62
N GLU A 132 -0.50 4.91 3.40
CA GLU A 132 0.19 3.90 4.21
C GLU A 132 1.70 4.16 4.25
N ASP A 133 2.31 4.39 3.08
CA ASP A 133 3.73 4.68 2.96
C ASP A 133 4.12 5.98 3.71
N ILE A 134 3.31 7.04 3.60
CA ILE A 134 3.55 8.31 4.30
C ILE A 134 3.55 8.09 5.82
N VAL A 135 2.50 7.44 6.33
CA VAL A 135 2.36 7.23 7.77
C VAL A 135 3.50 6.37 8.31
N LEU A 136 3.78 5.25 7.66
CA LEU A 136 4.87 4.35 8.09
C LEU A 136 6.22 5.07 8.08
N LEU A 137 6.52 5.81 7.01
CA LEU A 137 7.78 6.54 6.86
C LEU A 137 7.95 7.59 7.95
N GLU A 138 6.94 8.43 8.18
CA GLU A 138 7.02 9.50 9.18
C GLU A 138 7.08 8.96 10.61
N VAL A 139 6.34 7.88 10.91
CA VAL A 139 6.45 7.21 12.22
C VAL A 139 7.82 6.58 12.40
N CYS A 140 8.38 5.91 11.38
CA CYS A 140 9.73 5.35 11.44
C CYS A 140 10.81 6.43 11.70
N LYS A 141 10.65 7.63 11.12
CA LYS A 141 11.56 8.76 11.33
C LYS A 141 11.45 9.36 12.74
N ALA A 142 10.21 9.46 13.25
CA ALA A 142 9.93 10.09 14.55
C ALA A 142 10.13 9.13 15.74
N ALA A 143 10.14 7.81 15.50
CA ALA A 143 10.21 6.82 16.56
C ALA A 143 11.53 6.91 17.35
N PRO A 144 11.48 7.05 18.69
CA PRO A 144 12.67 6.99 19.51
C PRO A 144 13.29 5.57 19.46
N SER A 145 14.54 5.43 19.84
CA SER A 145 15.27 4.14 19.83
C SER A 145 14.61 3.02 20.66
N THR A 146 13.78 3.40 21.64
CA THR A 146 12.98 2.48 22.45
C THR A 146 11.75 1.94 21.74
N MET A 147 11.35 2.54 20.64
CA MET A 147 10.20 2.13 19.84
C MET A 147 10.62 1.66 18.44
N GLU A 148 9.83 0.82 17.86
CA GLU A 148 10.03 0.33 16.50
C GLU A 148 8.69 0.29 15.76
N ALA A 149 8.63 0.91 14.60
CA ALA A 149 7.47 0.85 13.71
C ALA A 149 7.79 -0.05 12.51
N PHE A 150 6.86 -0.92 12.15
CA PHE A 150 7.00 -1.85 11.04
C PHE A 150 5.64 -2.28 10.48
N LYS A 151 5.62 -2.71 9.23
CA LYS A 151 4.50 -3.40 8.61
C LYS A 151 4.50 -4.87 9.03
N PHE A 152 3.34 -5.46 9.35
CA PHE A 152 3.28 -6.85 9.79
C PHE A 152 2.36 -7.68 8.89
N LYS A 153 2.90 -8.75 8.31
CA LYS A 153 2.18 -9.64 7.38
C LYS A 153 1.93 -11.01 7.99
N PHE A 154 0.72 -11.52 7.76
CA PHE A 154 0.29 -12.86 8.17
C PHE A 154 0.48 -13.88 7.07
N ASP A 155 0.88 -15.09 7.43
CA ASP A 155 1.07 -16.20 6.48
C ASP A 155 -0.28 -16.68 5.90
N THR A 156 -1.37 -16.50 6.65
CA THR A 156 -2.76 -16.77 6.22
C THR A 156 -3.35 -15.68 5.32
N GLY A 157 -2.57 -14.64 5.04
CA GLY A 157 -2.99 -13.47 4.27
C GLY A 157 -3.53 -12.32 5.12
N GLY A 158 -3.45 -11.13 4.56
CA GLY A 158 -3.72 -9.87 5.25
C GLY A 158 -2.49 -9.37 6.02
N GLU A 159 -2.63 -8.19 6.57
CA GLU A 159 -1.54 -7.49 7.28
C GLU A 159 -2.13 -6.52 8.28
N PHE A 160 -1.32 -6.09 9.24
CA PHE A 160 -1.51 -4.81 9.90
C PHE A 160 -0.66 -3.78 9.15
N ASP A 161 -1.29 -2.69 8.73
CA ASP A 161 -0.61 -1.66 7.94
C ASP A 161 0.58 -1.07 8.70
N MET A 162 0.47 -1.00 10.04
CA MET A 162 1.59 -0.64 10.92
C MET A 162 1.42 -1.24 12.31
N VAL A 163 2.53 -1.70 12.88
CA VAL A 163 2.66 -2.05 14.29
C VAL A 163 3.73 -1.13 14.90
N ILE A 164 3.44 -0.54 16.06
CA ILE A 164 4.43 0.19 16.85
C ILE A 164 4.70 -0.63 18.10
N TYR A 165 5.92 -1.13 18.22
CA TYR A 165 6.40 -1.91 19.38
C TYR A 165 7.20 -1.03 20.33
N ASP A 166 6.74 -0.92 21.56
CA ASP A 166 7.50 -0.32 22.66
C ASP A 166 8.38 -1.38 23.34
N LYS A 167 9.68 -1.34 23.05
CA LYS A 167 10.67 -2.29 23.59
C LYS A 167 10.85 -2.15 25.10
N ALA A 168 10.68 -0.95 25.65
CA ALA A 168 10.82 -0.68 27.06
C ALA A 168 9.58 -1.14 27.84
N GLY A 169 8.40 -0.83 27.33
CA GLY A 169 7.11 -1.22 27.92
C GLY A 169 6.70 -2.65 27.59
N GLN A 170 7.38 -3.34 26.67
CA GLN A 170 7.05 -4.67 26.17
C GLN A 170 5.57 -4.80 25.76
N ASN A 171 5.06 -3.82 25.05
CA ASN A 171 3.71 -3.78 24.54
C ASN A 171 3.69 -3.22 23.11
N CYS A 172 2.58 -3.41 22.41
CA CYS A 172 2.46 -2.90 21.06
C CYS A 172 1.12 -2.20 20.82
N ARG A 173 1.08 -1.41 19.75
CA ARG A 173 -0.12 -0.79 19.19
C ARG A 173 -0.24 -1.21 17.72
N ILE A 174 -1.46 -1.53 17.29
CA ILE A 174 -1.73 -1.99 15.92
C ILE A 174 -2.61 -1.00 15.18
N TYR A 175 -2.31 -0.81 13.90
CA TYR A 175 -2.92 0.22 13.08
C TYR A 175 -3.36 -0.31 11.72
N GLU A 176 -4.54 0.12 11.29
CA GLU A 176 -5.00 0.12 9.91
C GLU A 176 -4.99 1.56 9.39
N ILE A 177 -4.63 1.75 8.11
CA ILE A 177 -4.52 3.07 7.50
C ILE A 177 -5.46 3.12 6.29
N LYS A 178 -6.40 4.05 6.28
CA LYS A 178 -7.46 4.08 5.27
C LYS A 178 -7.62 5.49 4.67
N HIS A 179 -7.61 5.58 3.35
CA HIS A 179 -7.81 6.83 2.62
C HIS A 179 -9.30 7.27 2.57
N SER A 180 -10.14 6.77 3.46
CA SER A 180 -11.55 7.15 3.55
C SER A 180 -11.79 8.29 4.54
N THR A 181 -12.94 8.95 4.41
CA THR A 181 -13.44 9.94 5.37
C THR A 181 -14.53 9.39 6.28
N GLU A 182 -15.02 8.18 5.99
CA GLU A 182 -16.13 7.55 6.69
C GLU A 182 -15.66 6.32 7.45
N VAL A 183 -16.30 6.06 8.58
CA VAL A 183 -16.13 4.86 9.38
C VAL A 183 -16.85 3.69 8.70
N ASN A 184 -16.17 2.55 8.55
CA ASN A 184 -16.74 1.36 7.96
C ASN A 184 -16.21 0.12 8.70
N GLU A 185 -17.08 -0.82 9.02
CA GLU A 185 -16.74 -2.06 9.72
C GLU A 185 -15.67 -2.89 8.99
N LYS A 186 -15.63 -2.84 7.66
CA LYS A 186 -14.61 -3.53 6.87
C LYS A 186 -13.18 -3.05 7.16
N GLN A 187 -13.02 -1.84 7.69
CA GLN A 187 -11.71 -1.26 8.03
C GLN A 187 -11.10 -1.88 9.28
N THR A 188 -11.88 -2.58 10.09
CA THR A 188 -11.45 -3.14 11.37
C THR A 188 -11.35 -4.66 11.37
N ILE A 189 -11.61 -5.32 10.24
CA ILE A 189 -11.67 -6.79 10.15
C ILE A 189 -10.41 -7.43 10.75
N HIS A 190 -9.22 -6.97 10.37
CA HIS A 190 -7.97 -7.51 10.88
C HIS A 190 -7.72 -7.12 12.34
N LEU A 191 -8.04 -5.88 12.74
CA LEU A 191 -7.89 -5.42 14.13
C LEU A 191 -8.80 -6.16 15.12
N ARG A 192 -9.89 -6.75 14.63
CA ARG A 192 -10.88 -7.51 15.42
C ARG A 192 -10.66 -9.02 15.35
N ASP A 193 -9.79 -9.47 14.47
CA ASP A 193 -9.42 -10.87 14.34
C ASP A 193 -8.59 -11.31 15.57
N ALA A 194 -9.21 -12.14 16.43
CA ALA A 194 -8.58 -12.57 17.67
C ALA A 194 -7.31 -13.40 17.45
N GLU A 195 -7.28 -14.23 16.40
CA GLU A 195 -6.13 -15.06 16.07
C GLU A 195 -4.95 -14.19 15.64
N LYS A 196 -5.19 -13.21 14.76
CA LYS A 196 -4.16 -12.25 14.32
C LYS A 196 -3.64 -11.39 15.48
N CYS A 197 -4.52 -10.92 16.34
CA CYS A 197 -4.12 -10.20 17.55
C CYS A 197 -3.24 -11.07 18.44
N GLN A 198 -3.63 -12.32 18.71
CA GLN A 198 -2.85 -13.23 19.56
C GLN A 198 -1.46 -13.53 18.99
N ILE A 199 -1.33 -13.69 17.66
CA ILE A 199 -0.03 -13.87 16.99
C ILE A 199 0.91 -12.69 17.28
N VAL A 200 0.40 -11.47 17.19
CA VAL A 200 1.18 -10.25 17.44
C VAL A 200 1.50 -10.11 18.93
N GLU A 201 0.54 -10.37 19.82
CA GLU A 201 0.75 -10.31 21.28
C GLU A 201 1.82 -11.31 21.76
N ASN A 202 1.84 -12.51 21.21
CA ASN A 202 2.85 -13.53 21.54
C ASN A 202 4.28 -13.08 21.19
N ARG A 203 4.44 -12.12 20.28
CA ARG A 203 5.75 -11.68 19.78
C ARG A 203 6.18 -10.31 20.31
N PHE A 204 5.23 -9.42 20.52
CA PHE A 204 5.50 -8.01 20.82
C PHE A 204 4.82 -7.55 22.11
N GLY A 205 4.30 -8.49 22.91
CA GLY A 205 3.59 -8.19 24.14
C GLY A 205 2.14 -7.71 23.92
N PRO A 206 1.44 -7.38 25.01
CA PRO A 206 0.02 -7.02 24.95
C PRO A 206 -0.26 -5.87 23.99
N ILE A 207 -1.37 -5.98 23.25
CA ILE A 207 -1.86 -4.88 22.41
C ILE A 207 -2.50 -3.82 23.31
N SER A 208 -1.80 -2.71 23.50
CA SER A 208 -2.24 -1.57 24.31
C SER A 208 -3.22 -0.63 23.61
N GLY A 209 -3.41 -0.79 22.29
CA GLY A 209 -4.38 -0.01 21.52
C GLY A 209 -4.54 -0.50 20.09
N LYS A 210 -5.77 -0.32 19.57
CA LYS A 210 -6.18 -0.64 18.20
C LYS A 210 -6.68 0.61 17.52
N PHE A 211 -6.10 0.97 16.38
CA PHE A 211 -6.31 2.26 15.74
C PHE A 211 -6.61 2.11 14.25
N VAL A 212 -7.54 2.92 13.75
CA VAL A 212 -7.69 3.21 12.33
C VAL A 212 -7.27 4.67 12.10
N LEU A 213 -6.22 4.88 11.31
CA LEU A 213 -5.84 6.21 10.84
C LEU A 213 -6.58 6.49 9.53
N TYR A 214 -7.41 7.55 9.51
CA TYR A 214 -8.24 7.87 8.37
C TYR A 214 -8.40 9.38 8.20
N ARG A 215 -9.12 9.83 7.18
CA ARG A 215 -9.27 11.27 6.87
C ARG A 215 -10.49 11.92 7.51
N GLY A 216 -11.26 11.18 8.30
CA GLY A 216 -12.42 11.70 9.02
C GLY A 216 -12.07 12.32 10.38
N LYS A 217 -13.08 12.60 11.18
CA LYS A 217 -12.93 13.14 12.55
C LYS A 217 -12.64 12.02 13.54
N ASP A 218 -11.87 12.34 14.58
CA ASP A 218 -11.60 11.38 15.65
C ASP A 218 -12.91 10.85 16.25
N THR A 219 -12.99 9.53 16.38
CA THR A 219 -14.15 8.85 16.97
C THR A 219 -13.74 7.50 17.55
N PHE A 220 -14.65 6.87 18.28
CA PHE A 220 -14.45 5.54 18.83
C PHE A 220 -15.62 4.64 18.42
N ALA A 221 -15.34 3.51 17.83
CA ALA A 221 -16.34 2.55 17.41
C ALA A 221 -15.84 1.12 17.62
N GLU A 222 -16.67 0.25 18.18
CA GLU A 222 -16.45 -1.20 18.30
C GLU A 222 -15.08 -1.60 18.95
N GLY A 223 -14.61 -0.84 19.94
CA GLY A 223 -13.34 -1.11 20.62
C GLY A 223 -12.10 -0.64 19.84
N VAL A 224 -12.27 0.11 18.76
CA VAL A 224 -11.20 0.66 17.93
C VAL A 224 -11.27 2.18 17.94
N GLN A 225 -10.12 2.83 18.08
CA GLN A 225 -9.99 4.28 17.98
C GLN A 225 -9.77 4.67 16.53
N TYR A 226 -10.62 5.54 16.01
CA TYR A 226 -10.46 6.16 14.70
C TYR A 226 -9.85 7.54 14.90
N LEU A 227 -8.67 7.77 14.35
CA LEU A 227 -7.93 9.02 14.49
C LEU A 227 -7.77 9.70 13.12
N ASN A 228 -7.91 11.01 13.11
CA ASN A 228 -7.59 11.78 11.92
C ASN A 228 -6.09 11.68 11.62
N VAL A 229 -5.76 11.20 10.42
CA VAL A 229 -4.37 10.91 10.03
C VAL A 229 -3.51 12.18 9.97
N GLU A 230 -4.07 13.33 9.60
CA GLU A 230 -3.33 14.60 9.53
C GLU A 230 -2.96 15.07 10.95
N ASN A 231 -3.92 15.01 11.89
CA ASN A 231 -3.68 15.34 13.29
C ASN A 231 -2.66 14.39 13.92
N PHE A 232 -2.76 13.08 13.61
CA PHE A 232 -1.79 12.08 14.07
C PHE A 232 -0.38 12.40 13.58
N LEU A 233 -0.20 12.68 12.29
CA LEU A 233 1.10 13.03 11.71
C LEU A 233 1.66 14.35 12.26
N CYS A 234 0.82 15.36 12.44
CA CYS A 234 1.24 16.63 13.05
C CYS A 234 1.65 16.47 14.52
N GLY A 235 1.17 15.44 15.21
CA GLY A 235 1.54 15.11 16.58
C GLY A 235 2.85 14.33 16.73
N LEU A 236 3.44 13.84 15.64
CA LEU A 236 4.77 13.20 15.65
C LEU A 236 5.83 14.30 15.82
N LYS A 237 6.52 14.29 16.96
CA LYS A 237 7.59 15.26 17.27
C LYS A 237 8.88 14.50 17.55
#